data_d823bf0affc4fb283de8cabc940b7167
#
_entry.id   d823bf0affc4fb283de8cabc940b7167
#
_cell.length_a   1.000
_cell.length_b   1.000
_cell.length_c   1.000
_cell.angle_alpha   90.00
_cell.angle_beta   90.00
_cell.angle_gamma   90.00
#
_symmetry.space_group_name_H-M   'P 1'
#
loop_
_entity.id
_entity.type
_entity.pdbx_description
1 polymer ?
#
loop_
_entity_poly.entity_id
_entity_poly.type
_entity_poly.pdbx_seq_one_letter_code
_entity_poly.pdbx_strand_id
1 'polypeptide(L)'
;VRAFIRDRSGAAAAEMALMVPLLMILMFGGFEAGHYFYTEHKIVKAVRDGARYAGRLPFSAYDCGSGTSSQAALIQNVTRTGVADTTAPPLIYNWTDNADVTVSVTCNTAETTKGIFTDLASGAPVVTVSATASYPSLFGALGLLDADINVAANAQAVVNGL
;
A
#
# COMPACT_ATOMS: atom_id res chain seq x y z
N VAL A 1 35.50 31.86 -43.95
CA VAL A 1 35.36 32.22 -42.54
C VAL A 1 34.05 32.98 -42.27
N ARG A 2 33.63 33.95 -43.13
CA ARG A 2 32.38 34.74 -42.95
C ARG A 2 31.06 33.93 -43.11
N ALA A 3 31.06 32.80 -43.77
CA ALA A 3 29.86 31.91 -43.93
C ALA A 3 29.52 31.18 -42.63
N PHE A 4 30.53 30.78 -41.84
CA PHE A 4 30.33 30.11 -40.55
C PHE A 4 29.70 31.02 -39.44
N ILE A 5 29.95 32.33 -39.52
CA ILE A 5 29.40 33.26 -38.52
C ILE A 5 27.92 33.59 -38.75
N ARG A 6 27.39 33.23 -39.92
CA ARG A 6 26.01 33.52 -40.36
C ARG A 6 25.09 32.32 -40.31
N ASP A 7 25.64 31.15 -40.02
CA ASP A 7 24.87 29.89 -39.94
C ASP A 7 24.15 29.82 -38.57
N ARG A 8 22.80 29.94 -38.59
CA ARG A 8 21.95 29.87 -37.42
C ARG A 8 21.48 28.46 -37.13
N SER A 9 21.81 27.47 -37.97
CA SER A 9 21.43 26.07 -37.75
C SER A 9 22.09 25.47 -36.50
N GLY A 10 23.30 25.93 -36.13
CA GLY A 10 23.99 25.55 -34.91
C GLY A 10 23.31 26.07 -33.63
N ALA A 11 22.64 27.22 -33.66
CA ALA A 11 21.95 27.77 -32.51
C ALA A 11 20.76 26.92 -32.11
N ALA A 12 19.94 26.50 -33.07
CA ALA A 12 18.81 25.61 -32.82
C ALA A 12 19.23 24.24 -32.26
N ALA A 13 20.36 23.70 -32.76
CA ALA A 13 20.90 22.45 -32.21
C ALA A 13 21.39 22.61 -30.75
N ALA A 14 21.99 23.75 -30.41
CA ALA A 14 22.41 24.04 -29.04
C ALA A 14 21.21 24.24 -28.09
N GLU A 15 20.15 24.90 -28.54
CA GLU A 15 18.90 25.05 -27.75
C GLU A 15 18.26 23.66 -27.51
N MET A 16 18.16 22.81 -28.52
CA MET A 16 17.64 21.45 -28.37
C MET A 16 18.51 20.61 -27.42
N ALA A 17 19.83 20.72 -27.50
CA ALA A 17 20.74 20.00 -26.62
C ALA A 17 20.55 20.37 -25.13
N LEU A 18 20.11 21.58 -24.82
CA LEU A 18 19.79 22.02 -23.46
C LEU A 18 18.36 21.65 -23.05
N MET A 19 17.41 21.72 -23.98
CA MET A 19 15.99 21.42 -23.67
C MET A 19 15.71 19.92 -23.52
N VAL A 20 16.31 19.06 -24.33
CA VAL A 20 16.05 17.62 -24.32
C VAL A 20 16.33 16.98 -22.95
N PRO A 21 17.46 17.19 -22.27
CA PRO A 21 17.69 16.64 -20.95
C PRO A 21 16.65 17.10 -19.93
N LEU A 22 16.25 18.37 -19.96
CA LEU A 22 15.23 18.92 -19.05
C LEU A 22 13.86 18.24 -19.31
N LEU A 23 13.45 18.10 -20.56
CA LEU A 23 12.20 17.43 -20.93
C LEU A 23 12.21 15.95 -20.52
N MET A 24 13.36 15.28 -20.68
CA MET A 24 13.51 13.89 -20.24
C MET A 24 13.35 13.74 -18.73
N ILE A 25 13.97 14.61 -17.94
CA ILE A 25 13.84 14.62 -16.48
C ILE A 25 12.37 14.83 -16.06
N LEU A 26 11.69 15.79 -16.68
CA LEU A 26 10.28 16.07 -16.39
C LEU A 26 9.39 14.88 -16.79
N MET A 27 9.62 14.29 -17.96
CA MET A 27 8.85 13.15 -18.43
C MET A 27 9.04 11.92 -17.54
N PHE A 28 10.27 11.52 -17.28
CA PHE A 28 10.56 10.35 -16.45
C PHE A 28 10.17 10.58 -14.99
N GLY A 29 10.40 11.77 -14.45
CA GLY A 29 9.97 12.15 -13.11
C GLY A 29 8.45 12.10 -12.97
N GLY A 30 7.71 12.52 -13.99
CA GLY A 30 6.25 12.40 -14.04
C GLY A 30 5.77 10.95 -14.04
N PHE A 31 6.42 10.07 -14.79
CA PHE A 31 6.11 8.62 -14.79
C PHE A 31 6.39 7.99 -13.42
N GLU A 32 7.53 8.31 -12.80
CA GLU A 32 7.87 7.79 -11.47
C GLU A 32 6.86 8.25 -10.43
N ALA A 33 6.51 9.54 -10.41
CA ALA A 33 5.50 10.07 -9.51
C ALA A 33 4.12 9.40 -9.72
N GLY A 34 3.71 9.21 -10.96
CA GLY A 34 2.46 8.51 -11.30
C GLY A 34 2.46 7.06 -10.81
N HIS A 35 3.58 6.35 -10.99
CA HIS A 35 3.74 4.97 -10.52
C HIS A 35 3.76 4.88 -8.98
N TYR A 36 4.36 5.86 -8.29
CA TYR A 36 4.33 5.96 -6.84
C TYR A 36 2.89 6.10 -6.33
N PHE A 37 2.12 7.07 -6.83
CA PHE A 37 0.72 7.25 -6.43
C PHE A 37 -0.15 6.04 -6.75
N TYR A 38 0.09 5.38 -7.88
CA TYR A 38 -0.61 4.14 -8.21
C TYR A 38 -0.33 3.04 -7.17
N THR A 39 0.92 2.88 -6.73
CA THR A 39 1.31 1.90 -5.70
C THR A 39 0.72 2.27 -4.33
N GLU A 40 0.72 3.55 -3.96
CA GLU A 40 0.06 4.06 -2.76
C GLU A 40 -1.44 3.73 -2.75
N HIS A 41 -2.14 3.97 -3.85
CA HIS A 41 -3.55 3.61 -3.95
C HIS A 41 -3.79 2.10 -3.85
N LYS A 42 -2.89 1.27 -4.36
CA LYS A 42 -2.98 -0.19 -4.21
C LYS A 42 -2.88 -0.61 -2.75
N ILE A 43 -1.92 -0.11 -1.97
CA ILE A 43 -1.78 -0.49 -0.56
C ILE A 43 -2.96 0.01 0.27
N VAL A 44 -3.46 1.23 0.03
CA VAL A 44 -4.64 1.77 0.70
C VAL A 44 -5.88 0.90 0.43
N LYS A 45 -6.07 0.46 -0.82
CA LYS A 45 -7.16 -0.48 -1.16
C LYS A 45 -6.96 -1.82 -0.47
N ALA A 46 -5.76 -2.38 -0.51
CA ALA A 46 -5.42 -3.67 0.07
C ALA A 46 -5.74 -3.73 1.58
N VAL A 47 -5.32 -2.73 2.37
CA VAL A 47 -5.61 -2.70 3.81
C VAL A 47 -7.09 -2.52 4.11
N ARG A 48 -7.82 -1.77 3.28
CA ARG A 48 -9.28 -1.63 3.42
C ARG A 48 -10.00 -2.94 3.12
N ASP A 49 -9.59 -3.67 2.10
CA ASP A 49 -10.17 -4.97 1.75
C ASP A 49 -9.84 -6.01 2.82
N GLY A 50 -8.61 -6.02 3.36
CA GLY A 50 -8.21 -6.84 4.51
C GLY A 50 -9.01 -6.53 5.78
N ALA A 51 -9.19 -5.24 6.11
CA ALA A 51 -9.99 -4.84 7.26
C ALA A 51 -11.47 -5.21 7.10
N ARG A 52 -12.05 -5.05 5.91
CA ARG A 52 -13.42 -5.49 5.61
C ARG A 52 -13.58 -7.01 5.73
N TYR A 53 -12.59 -7.77 5.26
CA TYR A 53 -12.57 -9.21 5.41
C TYR A 53 -12.53 -9.58 6.89
N ALA A 54 -11.61 -8.98 7.67
CA ALA A 54 -11.52 -9.17 9.10
C ALA A 54 -12.84 -8.84 9.83
N GLY A 55 -13.50 -7.74 9.46
CA GLY A 55 -14.77 -7.33 10.06
C GLY A 55 -15.92 -8.34 9.88
N ARG A 56 -15.80 -9.30 8.95
CA ARG A 56 -16.80 -10.35 8.69
C ARG A 56 -16.52 -11.67 9.40
N LEU A 57 -15.37 -11.84 10.01
CA LEU A 57 -15.02 -13.06 10.74
C LEU A 57 -15.83 -13.14 12.05
N PRO A 58 -16.07 -14.35 12.57
CA PRO A 58 -16.81 -14.53 13.81
C PRO A 58 -16.09 -13.91 15.00
N PHE A 59 -16.82 -13.46 16.01
CA PHE A 59 -16.25 -12.87 17.23
C PHE A 59 -15.24 -13.78 17.93
N SER A 60 -15.43 -15.11 17.85
CA SER A 60 -14.50 -16.10 18.41
C SER A 60 -13.10 -16.09 17.80
N ALA A 61 -12.94 -15.45 16.64
CA ALA A 61 -11.62 -15.29 16.02
C ALA A 61 -10.75 -14.20 16.67
N TYR A 62 -11.31 -13.44 17.61
CA TYR A 62 -10.67 -12.27 18.21
C TYR A 62 -10.52 -12.42 19.72
N ASP A 63 -9.31 -12.14 20.20
CA ASP A 63 -8.99 -12.09 21.62
C ASP A 63 -8.71 -10.65 22.05
N CYS A 64 -9.64 -10.10 22.83
CA CYS A 64 -9.52 -8.75 23.38
C CYS A 64 -8.42 -8.64 24.45
N GLY A 65 -8.09 -9.74 25.12
CA GLY A 65 -7.07 -9.75 26.18
C GLY A 65 -5.66 -9.63 25.62
N SER A 66 -5.37 -10.35 24.55
CA SER A 66 -4.06 -10.32 23.86
C SER A 66 -4.00 -9.31 22.72
N GLY A 67 -5.14 -8.75 22.29
CA GLY A 67 -5.19 -7.85 21.14
C GLY A 67 -4.89 -8.52 19.81
N THR A 68 -5.14 -9.84 19.70
CA THR A 68 -4.78 -10.66 18.55
C THR A 68 -5.98 -11.33 17.88
N SER A 69 -5.76 -11.86 16.69
CA SER A 69 -6.74 -12.69 15.98
C SER A 69 -6.15 -14.06 15.66
N SER A 70 -6.91 -15.14 15.89
CA SER A 70 -6.55 -16.50 15.48
C SER A 70 -6.48 -16.65 13.96
N GLN A 71 -7.07 -15.71 13.22
CA GLN A 71 -7.07 -15.65 11.76
C GLN A 71 -6.12 -14.58 11.19
N ALA A 72 -5.17 -14.11 12.00
CA ALA A 72 -4.24 -13.04 11.58
C ALA A 72 -3.52 -13.38 10.27
N ALA A 73 -2.99 -14.60 10.13
CA ALA A 73 -2.30 -15.04 8.91
C ALA A 73 -3.20 -15.01 7.66
N LEU A 74 -4.47 -15.35 7.81
CA LEU A 74 -5.43 -15.29 6.71
C LEU A 74 -5.76 -13.85 6.33
N ILE A 75 -5.96 -12.98 7.32
CA ILE A 75 -6.19 -11.54 7.09
C ILE A 75 -4.97 -10.91 6.39
N GLN A 76 -3.77 -11.24 6.83
CA GLN A 76 -2.51 -10.79 6.21
C GLN A 76 -2.44 -11.23 4.73
N ASN A 77 -2.76 -12.50 4.46
CA ASN A 77 -2.76 -13.03 3.11
C ASN A 77 -3.79 -12.32 2.22
N VAL A 78 -5.04 -12.17 2.69
CA VAL A 78 -6.10 -11.45 1.97
C VAL A 78 -5.70 -9.99 1.70
N THR A 79 -5.08 -9.34 2.68
CA THR A 79 -4.59 -7.96 2.50
C THR A 79 -3.55 -7.88 1.39
N ARG A 80 -2.60 -8.80 1.36
CA ARG A 80 -1.47 -8.81 0.43
C ARG A 80 -1.83 -9.25 -0.98
N THR A 81 -2.75 -10.23 -1.12
CA THR A 81 -3.09 -10.87 -2.40
C THR A 81 -4.48 -10.54 -2.92
N GLY A 82 -5.38 -10.03 -2.07
CA GLY A 82 -6.79 -9.80 -2.39
C GLY A 82 -7.69 -11.02 -2.26
N VAL A 83 -7.12 -12.21 -1.99
CA VAL A 83 -7.85 -13.48 -1.89
C VAL A 83 -7.36 -14.32 -0.71
N ALA A 84 -8.18 -15.27 -0.28
CA ALA A 84 -7.81 -16.19 0.82
C ALA A 84 -6.80 -17.28 0.40
N ASP A 85 -6.55 -17.44 -0.90
CA ASP A 85 -5.61 -18.41 -1.43
C ASP A 85 -4.16 -17.98 -1.14
N THR A 86 -3.41 -18.86 -0.47
CA THR A 86 -2.01 -18.63 -0.09
C THR A 86 -1.04 -18.67 -1.27
N THR A 87 -1.46 -19.20 -2.42
CA THR A 87 -0.65 -19.31 -3.64
C THR A 87 -0.81 -18.13 -4.58
N ALA A 88 -1.76 -17.24 -4.29
CA ALA A 88 -2.03 -16.09 -5.14
C ALA A 88 -0.87 -15.07 -5.14
N PRO A 89 -0.58 -14.44 -6.29
CA PRO A 89 0.46 -13.45 -6.37
C PRO A 89 0.11 -12.18 -5.58
N PRO A 90 1.11 -11.47 -5.04
CA PRO A 90 0.86 -10.23 -4.31
C PRO A 90 0.36 -9.11 -5.21
N LEU A 91 -0.44 -8.20 -4.66
CA LEU A 91 -0.99 -7.02 -5.36
C LEU A 91 0.10 -6.00 -5.75
N ILE A 92 1.14 -5.92 -4.94
CA ILE A 92 2.32 -5.06 -5.18
C ILE A 92 3.52 -5.98 -5.44
N TYR A 93 4.29 -5.67 -6.46
CA TYR A 93 5.49 -6.44 -6.79
C TYR A 93 6.45 -6.50 -5.60
N ASN A 94 7.01 -7.68 -5.33
CA ASN A 94 7.88 -7.99 -4.19
C ASN A 94 7.26 -7.88 -2.79
N TRP A 95 5.96 -7.65 -2.66
CA TRP A 95 5.28 -7.67 -1.36
C TRP A 95 4.94 -9.11 -0.96
N THR A 96 5.96 -9.89 -0.62
CA THR A 96 5.85 -11.34 -0.43
C THR A 96 5.73 -11.78 1.02
N ASP A 97 6.14 -10.95 1.98
CA ASP A 97 6.12 -11.30 3.40
C ASP A 97 4.79 -10.89 4.06
N ASN A 98 4.17 -11.83 4.77
CA ASN A 98 3.00 -11.54 5.60
C ASN A 98 3.36 -10.69 6.83
N ALA A 99 4.61 -10.68 7.28
CA ALA A 99 5.08 -9.84 8.38
C ALA A 99 4.99 -8.33 8.06
N ASP A 100 4.96 -7.96 6.78
CA ASP A 100 4.74 -6.59 6.33
C ASP A 100 3.31 -6.08 6.62
N VAL A 101 2.41 -6.99 7.03
CA VAL A 101 1.02 -6.68 7.38
C VAL A 101 0.79 -7.00 8.85
N THR A 102 0.52 -5.98 9.64
CA THR A 102 0.19 -6.11 11.06
C THR A 102 -1.32 -6.09 11.27
N VAL A 103 -1.83 -7.06 12.02
CA VAL A 103 -3.23 -7.15 12.41
C VAL A 103 -3.29 -7.00 13.93
N SER A 104 -3.96 -5.96 14.40
CA SER A 104 -4.16 -5.70 15.84
C SER A 104 -5.65 -5.57 16.15
N VAL A 105 -6.03 -5.95 17.37
CA VAL A 105 -7.41 -5.95 17.84
C VAL A 105 -7.50 -5.08 19.08
N THR A 106 -8.46 -4.18 19.08
CA THR A 106 -8.84 -3.39 20.28
C THR A 106 -10.33 -3.60 20.53
N CYS A 107 -10.74 -3.67 21.79
CA CYS A 107 -12.14 -3.90 22.12
C CYS A 107 -12.72 -2.72 22.90
N ASN A 108 -13.88 -2.25 22.43
CA ASN A 108 -14.59 -1.14 23.06
C ASN A 108 -15.65 -1.68 24.03
N THR A 109 -15.40 -1.57 25.33
CA THR A 109 -16.29 -2.05 26.37
C THR A 109 -17.52 -1.16 26.59
N ALA A 110 -17.52 0.07 26.09
CA ALA A 110 -18.68 0.97 26.18
C ALA A 110 -19.89 0.49 25.36
N GLU A 111 -19.69 -0.42 24.42
CA GLU A 111 -20.73 -0.92 23.50
C GLU A 111 -21.29 -2.30 23.88
N THR A 112 -20.88 -2.88 25.04
CA THR A 112 -21.28 -4.25 25.47
C THR A 112 -22.77 -4.42 25.70
N THR A 113 -23.52 -3.33 25.82
CA THR A 113 -24.97 -3.36 26.09
C THR A 113 -25.82 -3.04 24.84
N LYS A 114 -25.21 -2.94 23.67
CA LYS A 114 -25.88 -2.45 22.46
C LYS A 114 -25.81 -3.45 21.31
N GLY A 115 -26.99 -3.76 20.75
CA GLY A 115 -27.13 -4.52 19.52
C GLY A 115 -26.44 -5.88 19.55
N ILE A 116 -25.68 -6.19 18.52
CA ILE A 116 -24.97 -7.48 18.32
C ILE A 116 -23.82 -7.69 19.33
N PHE A 117 -23.44 -6.68 20.10
CA PHE A 117 -22.34 -6.75 21.07
C PHE A 117 -22.79 -7.04 22.50
N THR A 118 -24.09 -7.20 22.75
CA THR A 118 -24.69 -7.33 24.09
C THR A 118 -24.12 -8.49 24.90
N ASP A 119 -23.76 -9.59 24.24
CA ASP A 119 -23.24 -10.81 24.90
C ASP A 119 -21.71 -10.87 24.93
N LEU A 120 -21.02 -9.82 24.47
CA LEU A 120 -19.57 -9.80 24.41
C LEU A 120 -19.00 -9.15 25.68
N ALA A 121 -18.69 -9.96 26.69
CA ALA A 121 -18.13 -9.47 27.97
C ALA A 121 -16.84 -8.63 27.79
N SER A 122 -16.06 -8.89 26.76
CA SER A 122 -14.79 -8.21 26.47
C SER A 122 -14.95 -6.95 25.62
N GLY A 123 -16.17 -6.60 25.18
CA GLY A 123 -16.45 -5.44 24.34
C GLY A 123 -16.52 -5.73 22.84
N ALA A 124 -16.88 -4.70 22.09
CA ALA A 124 -16.97 -4.75 20.63
C ALA A 124 -15.56 -4.74 20.00
N PRO A 125 -15.14 -5.80 19.31
CA PRO A 125 -13.80 -5.86 18.72
C PRO A 125 -13.71 -4.95 17.49
N VAL A 126 -12.62 -4.17 17.43
CA VAL A 126 -12.20 -3.33 16.31
C VAL A 126 -10.87 -3.84 15.83
N VAL A 127 -10.80 -4.24 14.57
CA VAL A 127 -9.58 -4.72 13.95
C VAL A 127 -8.92 -3.58 13.19
N THR A 128 -7.62 -3.38 13.44
CA THR A 128 -6.75 -2.48 12.69
C THR A 128 -5.80 -3.32 11.84
N VAL A 129 -5.85 -3.12 10.54
CA VAL A 129 -4.91 -3.71 9.58
C VAL A 129 -3.98 -2.60 9.11
N SER A 130 -2.68 -2.76 9.36
CA SER A 130 -1.63 -1.85 8.91
C SER A 130 -0.67 -2.61 8.01
N ALA A 131 -0.26 -2.00 6.93
CA ALA A 131 0.66 -2.63 5.98
C ALA A 131 1.73 -1.65 5.50
N THR A 132 2.90 -2.20 5.24
CA THR A 132 4.04 -1.50 4.63
C THR A 132 4.54 -2.35 3.47
N ALA A 133 4.84 -1.72 2.33
CA ALA A 133 5.42 -2.39 1.18
C ALA A 133 6.54 -1.53 0.60
N SER A 134 7.61 -2.16 0.14
CA SER A 134 8.66 -1.47 -0.60
C SER A 134 8.11 -0.97 -1.95
N TYR A 135 8.34 0.28 -2.24
CA TYR A 135 7.93 0.87 -3.53
C TYR A 135 8.83 0.34 -4.66
N PRO A 136 8.27 -0.33 -5.68
CA PRO A 136 9.06 -0.80 -6.81
C PRO A 136 9.34 0.35 -7.79
N SER A 137 10.38 1.14 -7.50
CA SER A 137 10.79 2.27 -8.32
C SER A 137 11.14 1.85 -9.75
N LEU A 138 10.65 2.58 -10.76
CA LEU A 138 11.01 2.36 -12.16
C LEU A 138 12.49 2.70 -12.39
N PHE A 139 13.00 3.74 -11.74
CA PHE A 139 14.42 4.10 -11.82
C PHE A 139 15.32 3.11 -11.06
N GLY A 140 14.84 2.54 -9.95
CA GLY A 140 15.52 1.45 -9.25
C GLY A 140 15.67 0.20 -10.14
N ALA A 141 14.62 -0.14 -10.88
CA ALA A 141 14.66 -1.25 -11.84
C ALA A 141 15.68 -1.04 -12.98
N LEU A 142 16.00 0.22 -13.31
CA LEU A 142 17.03 0.59 -14.29
C LEU A 142 18.42 0.78 -13.68
N GLY A 143 18.57 0.61 -12.36
CA GLY A 143 19.83 0.80 -11.64
C GLY A 143 20.26 2.28 -11.53
N LEU A 144 19.33 3.22 -11.69
CA LEU A 144 19.62 4.66 -11.67
C LEU A 144 19.48 5.28 -10.28
N LEU A 145 18.67 4.69 -9.41
CA LEU A 145 18.44 5.14 -8.04
C LEU A 145 18.19 3.94 -7.13
N ASP A 146 18.96 3.81 -6.06
CA ASP A 146 18.67 2.93 -4.93
C ASP A 146 17.94 3.76 -3.87
N ALA A 147 16.63 3.86 -3.97
CA ALA A 147 15.83 4.52 -2.96
C ALA A 147 14.93 3.47 -2.28
N ASP A 148 15.24 3.11 -1.03
CA ASP A 148 14.37 2.33 -0.16
C ASP A 148 13.16 3.17 0.28
N ILE A 149 12.27 3.44 -0.68
CA ILE A 149 11.01 4.14 -0.41
C ILE A 149 9.97 3.10 -0.05
N ASN A 150 9.31 3.29 1.08
CA ASN A 150 8.22 2.45 1.51
C ASN A 150 6.89 3.20 1.37
N VAL A 151 5.85 2.49 0.94
CA VAL A 151 4.46 2.93 1.01
C VAL A 151 3.78 2.22 2.17
N ALA A 152 3.02 2.97 2.98
CA ALA A 152 2.34 2.42 4.15
C ALA A 152 0.89 2.91 4.21
N ALA A 153 0.00 2.06 4.71
CA ALA A 153 -1.39 2.41 4.93
C ALA A 153 -1.97 1.62 6.10
N ASN A 154 -3.06 2.12 6.67
CA ASN A 154 -3.83 1.41 7.68
C ASN A 154 -5.34 1.58 7.43
N ALA A 155 -6.11 0.64 7.91
CA ALA A 155 -7.56 0.70 7.92
C ALA A 155 -8.12 -0.03 9.13
N GLN A 156 -9.27 0.42 9.61
CA GLN A 156 -9.98 -0.17 10.73
C GLN A 156 -11.35 -0.67 10.31
N ALA A 157 -11.80 -1.75 10.93
CA ALA A 157 -13.16 -2.25 10.80
C ALA A 157 -13.66 -2.76 12.13
N VAL A 158 -14.93 -2.51 12.40
CA VAL A 158 -15.65 -3.14 13.50
C VAL A 158 -16.03 -4.56 13.08
N VAL A 159 -15.85 -5.52 13.97
CA VAL A 159 -16.24 -6.91 13.72
C VAL A 159 -17.77 -7.05 13.87
N ASN A 160 -18.40 -7.61 12.85
CA ASN A 160 -19.85 -7.81 12.83
C ASN A 160 -20.28 -9.26 13.19
N GLY A 161 -19.30 -10.18 13.26
CA GLY A 161 -19.52 -11.55 13.71
C GLY A 161 -20.46 -12.37 12.82
N LEU A 162 -20.35 -12.25 11.49
CA LEU A 162 -21.23 -12.94 10.52
C LEU A 162 -20.89 -14.43 10.42
#